data_3252d2fbc34b1fed804bddccdb340ecf
#
_entry.id   3252d2fbc34b1fed804bddccdb340ecf
#
_cell.length_a   1.000
_cell.length_b   1.000
_cell.length_c   1.000
_cell.angle_alpha   90.00
_cell.angle_beta   90.00
_cell.angle_gamma   90.00
#
_symmetry.space_group_name_H-M   'P 1'
#
loop_
_entity.id
_entity.type
_entity.pdbx_description
1 polymer ?
#
loop_
_entity_poly.entity_id
_entity_poly.type
_entity_poly.pdbx_seq_one_letter_code
_entity_poly.pdbx_strand_id
1 'polypeptide(L)'
;VPPTVLPKIVPTAGEIARTHSMPGLPDGIVIAGMAGDQQAALFGQACFGVGDAKCTYGTGAFVLVNAGSQPVVSRSGLLSTVGWQIGPDVVYALEGSSFIAGAAVQWLRDGLGLIASASEVETLAASVDSSDGVSFVPALSGLGAPYWDPEARGLICGLTRGSTRAHLARATLEGIALSVNDLLGAMAADLGEPL
;
A
#
# COMPACT_ATOMS: atom_id res chain seq x y z
N VAL A 1 21.09 -18.36 9.52
CA VAL A 1 22.03 -17.68 8.63
C VAL A 1 23.13 -17.09 9.51
N PRO A 2 24.42 -17.32 9.23
CA PRO A 2 25.51 -16.75 10.02
C PRO A 2 25.45 -15.21 9.98
N PRO A 3 25.65 -14.50 11.11
CA PRO A 3 25.66 -13.03 11.14
C PRO A 3 26.65 -12.37 10.17
N THR A 4 27.73 -13.10 9.84
CA THR A 4 28.79 -12.63 8.94
C THR A 4 28.38 -12.46 7.48
N VAL A 5 27.25 -13.04 7.07
CA VAL A 5 26.70 -12.89 5.70
C VAL A 5 25.60 -11.84 5.61
N LEU A 6 25.21 -11.24 6.74
CA LEU A 6 24.25 -10.16 6.76
C LEU A 6 24.91 -8.82 6.45
N PRO A 7 24.27 -7.94 5.68
CA PRO A 7 24.78 -6.61 5.44
C PRO A 7 24.80 -5.79 6.73
N LYS A 8 25.68 -4.78 6.78
CA LYS A 8 25.70 -3.81 7.87
C LYS A 8 24.40 -2.97 7.85
N ILE A 9 23.71 -2.89 8.98
CA ILE A 9 22.59 -1.98 9.18
C ILE A 9 23.15 -0.57 9.37
N VAL A 10 22.62 0.39 8.63
CA VAL A 10 23.05 1.79 8.64
C VAL A 10 21.81 2.71 8.76
N PRO A 11 21.97 3.95 9.27
CA PRO A 11 20.90 4.94 9.27
C PRO A 11 20.39 5.24 7.85
N THR A 12 19.17 5.73 7.76
CA THR A 12 18.55 6.12 6.49
C THR A 12 19.27 7.31 5.84
N ALA A 13 19.80 8.22 6.66
CA ALA A 13 20.54 9.40 6.20
C ALA A 13 21.88 9.53 6.93
N GLY A 14 22.89 10.00 6.18
CA GLY A 14 24.28 10.16 6.65
C GLY A 14 25.26 9.70 5.58
N GLU A 15 26.55 9.76 5.85
CA GLU A 15 27.57 9.19 4.96
C GLU A 15 27.57 7.65 5.12
N ILE A 16 26.88 6.95 4.23
CA ILE A 16 26.69 5.50 4.26
C ILE A 16 27.86 4.81 3.53
N ALA A 17 28.20 5.30 2.35
CA ALA A 17 29.21 4.77 1.47
C ALA A 17 29.69 5.84 0.48
N ARG A 18 30.67 5.47 -0.36
CA ARG A 18 31.11 6.28 -1.50
C ARG A 18 31.15 5.42 -2.76
N THR A 19 30.92 6.04 -3.90
CA THR A 19 31.07 5.38 -5.20
C THR A 19 32.51 4.95 -5.41
N HIS A 20 32.70 3.74 -5.96
CA HIS A 20 34.00 3.23 -6.35
C HIS A 20 33.88 2.32 -7.57
N SER A 21 34.65 2.59 -8.61
CA SER A 21 34.71 1.81 -9.85
C SER A 21 33.37 1.57 -10.51
N MET A 22 32.45 2.55 -10.43
CA MET A 22 31.13 2.47 -11.07
C MET A 22 31.18 3.05 -12.48
N PRO A 23 30.74 2.32 -13.51
CA PRO A 23 30.71 2.85 -14.88
C PRO A 23 29.86 4.13 -14.96
N GLY A 24 30.43 5.19 -15.53
CA GLY A 24 29.74 6.46 -15.74
C GLY A 24 29.64 7.39 -14.54
N LEU A 25 30.19 7.01 -13.37
CA LEU A 25 30.23 7.85 -12.17
C LEU A 25 31.65 8.06 -11.68
N PRO A 26 32.02 9.27 -11.23
CA PRO A 26 33.28 9.49 -10.54
C PRO A 26 33.37 8.69 -9.24
N ASP A 27 34.59 8.31 -8.86
CA ASP A 27 34.85 7.75 -7.52
C ASP A 27 34.69 8.84 -6.44
N GLY A 28 34.27 8.43 -5.25
CA GLY A 28 34.22 9.29 -4.07
C GLY A 28 32.92 10.08 -3.88
N ILE A 29 31.91 9.94 -4.75
CA ILE A 29 30.59 10.53 -4.50
C ILE A 29 29.97 9.89 -3.27
N VAL A 30 29.53 10.72 -2.33
CA VAL A 30 28.90 10.24 -1.10
C VAL A 30 27.53 9.66 -1.40
N ILE A 31 27.28 8.44 -0.94
CA ILE A 31 25.93 7.85 -0.86
C ILE A 31 25.40 8.23 0.52
N ALA A 32 24.51 9.21 0.56
CA ALA A 32 24.04 9.86 1.79
C ALA A 32 22.63 9.48 2.22
N GLY A 33 21.92 8.68 1.47
CA GLY A 33 20.57 8.21 1.79
C GLY A 33 20.30 6.83 1.25
N MET A 34 19.61 6.01 2.05
CA MET A 34 19.15 4.69 1.66
C MET A 34 17.84 4.36 2.39
N ALA A 35 16.79 4.13 1.65
CA ALA A 35 15.48 3.77 2.18
C ALA A 35 14.77 2.81 1.25
N GLY A 36 13.87 1.98 1.78
CA GLY A 36 12.89 1.27 0.96
C GLY A 36 11.93 2.27 0.31
N ASP A 37 11.37 1.92 -0.85
CA ASP A 37 10.47 2.79 -1.61
C ASP A 37 9.24 3.24 -0.80
N GLN A 38 8.65 2.34 -0.01
CA GLN A 38 7.49 2.65 0.82
C GLN A 38 7.84 3.58 1.98
N GLN A 39 9.00 3.40 2.62
CA GLN A 39 9.52 4.27 3.68
C GLN A 39 9.93 5.64 3.11
N ALA A 40 10.56 5.66 1.95
CA ALA A 40 10.88 6.90 1.24
C ALA A 40 9.61 7.68 0.87
N ALA A 41 8.54 6.98 0.46
CA ALA A 41 7.24 7.60 0.19
C ALA A 41 6.60 8.18 1.46
N LEU A 42 6.65 7.47 2.60
CA LEU A 42 6.14 7.98 3.87
C LEU A 42 6.83 9.29 4.27
N PHE A 43 8.16 9.33 4.18
CA PHE A 43 8.95 10.53 4.44
C PHE A 43 8.66 11.63 3.40
N GLY A 44 8.62 11.28 2.12
CA GLY A 44 8.42 12.22 1.01
C GLY A 44 7.02 12.86 1.01
N GLN A 45 6.02 12.19 1.58
CA GLN A 45 4.67 12.74 1.80
C GLN A 45 4.57 13.57 3.09
N ALA A 46 5.72 13.81 3.76
CA ALA A 46 5.80 14.59 5.00
C ALA A 46 4.97 14.00 6.17
N CYS A 47 4.84 12.67 6.23
CA CYS A 47 4.14 11.97 7.31
C CYS A 47 5.02 11.94 8.57
N PHE A 48 5.28 13.09 9.20
CA PHE A 48 6.22 13.25 10.31
C PHE A 48 5.60 13.10 11.70
N GLY A 49 4.30 13.33 11.82
CA GLY A 49 3.55 13.15 13.06
C GLY A 49 3.11 11.70 13.25
N VAL A 50 2.92 11.29 14.52
CA VAL A 50 2.25 10.01 14.83
C VAL A 50 0.84 10.05 14.27
N GLY A 51 0.42 8.97 13.61
CA GLY A 51 -0.88 8.89 12.92
C GLY A 51 -0.87 9.43 11.49
N ASP A 52 0.16 10.20 11.06
CA ASP A 52 0.27 10.60 9.65
C ASP A 52 0.48 9.35 8.78
N ALA A 53 -0.31 9.25 7.72
CA ALA A 53 -0.32 8.09 6.86
C ALA A 53 -0.17 8.46 5.38
N LYS A 54 0.39 7.54 4.60
CA LYS A 54 0.38 7.58 3.14
C LYS A 54 -0.22 6.30 2.60
N CYS A 55 -0.87 6.37 1.46
CA CYS A 55 -1.27 5.19 0.68
C CYS A 55 -0.70 5.28 -0.73
N THR A 56 0.04 4.26 -1.13
CA THR A 56 0.51 4.12 -2.50
C THR A 56 -0.41 3.17 -3.26
N TYR A 57 -1.17 3.70 -4.21
CA TYR A 57 -2.00 2.92 -5.11
C TYR A 57 -1.20 2.55 -6.37
N GLY A 58 -0.90 1.26 -6.51
CA GLY A 58 -0.28 0.63 -7.67
C GLY A 58 -1.05 -0.60 -8.08
N THR A 59 -0.39 -1.71 -8.39
CA THR A 59 -1.02 -3.04 -8.57
C THR A 59 -1.86 -3.41 -7.36
N GLY A 60 -1.27 -3.28 -6.16
CA GLY A 60 -1.95 -3.29 -4.86
C GLY A 60 -2.01 -1.91 -4.25
N ALA A 61 -2.48 -1.81 -3.01
CA ALA A 61 -2.43 -0.62 -2.18
C ALA A 61 -1.57 -0.88 -0.94
N PHE A 62 -0.61 0.02 -0.68
CA PHE A 62 0.32 -0.07 0.43
C PHE A 62 0.15 1.15 1.33
N VAL A 63 -0.38 0.90 2.53
CA VAL A 63 -0.59 1.93 3.54
C VAL A 63 0.54 1.84 4.57
N LEU A 64 1.21 2.95 4.83
CA LEU A 64 2.12 3.10 5.95
C LEU A 64 1.64 4.25 6.82
N VAL A 65 1.68 4.05 8.13
CA VAL A 65 1.39 5.07 9.13
C VAL A 65 2.58 5.25 10.06
N ASN A 66 2.92 6.50 10.36
CA ASN A 66 3.94 6.82 11.34
C ASN A 66 3.48 6.40 12.74
N ALA A 67 4.20 5.49 13.37
CA ALA A 67 3.91 4.94 14.69
C ALA A 67 4.75 5.58 15.81
N GLY A 68 5.56 6.60 15.49
CA GLY A 68 6.39 7.32 16.45
C GLY A 68 7.73 6.64 16.76
N SER A 69 8.29 6.96 17.91
CA SER A 69 9.65 6.54 18.29
C SER A 69 9.72 5.15 18.94
N GLN A 70 8.62 4.45 19.09
CA GLN A 70 8.58 3.10 19.65
C GLN A 70 7.92 2.13 18.67
N PRO A 71 8.44 0.91 18.53
CA PRO A 71 7.82 -0.09 17.68
C PRO A 71 6.47 -0.53 18.26
N VAL A 72 5.45 -0.54 17.44
CA VAL A 72 4.11 -1.05 17.79
C VAL A 72 4.02 -2.50 17.37
N VAL A 73 3.71 -3.39 18.31
CA VAL A 73 3.41 -4.79 17.99
C VAL A 73 1.96 -4.89 17.57
N SER A 74 1.72 -5.10 16.29
CA SER A 74 0.38 -5.21 15.75
C SER A 74 -0.38 -6.41 16.31
N ARG A 75 -1.64 -6.18 16.67
CA ARG A 75 -2.62 -7.22 17.03
C ARG A 75 -3.59 -7.50 15.88
N SER A 76 -3.56 -6.65 14.87
CA SER A 76 -4.45 -6.68 13.71
C SER A 76 -3.77 -7.27 12.47
N GLY A 77 -2.61 -7.95 12.64
CA GLY A 77 -1.90 -8.59 11.53
C GLY A 77 -1.12 -7.64 10.61
N LEU A 78 -0.85 -6.41 11.06
CA LEU A 78 -0.01 -5.46 10.33
C LEU A 78 1.48 -5.75 10.56
N LEU A 79 2.32 -5.22 9.69
CA LEU A 79 3.77 -5.30 9.85
C LEU A 79 4.29 -4.07 10.59
N SER A 80 5.17 -4.29 11.58
CA SER A 80 5.92 -3.21 12.21
C SER A 80 7.29 -3.11 11.55
N THR A 81 7.65 -1.91 11.11
CA THR A 81 8.90 -1.65 10.38
C THR A 81 9.55 -0.36 10.86
N VAL A 82 10.83 -0.18 10.55
CA VAL A 82 11.49 1.12 10.70
C VAL A 82 11.05 2.00 9.54
N GLY A 83 10.45 3.15 9.85
CA GLY A 83 10.13 4.18 8.87
C GLY A 83 11.40 4.85 8.35
N TRP A 84 12.19 5.44 9.26
CA TRP A 84 13.52 6.00 8.98
C TRP A 84 14.34 6.16 10.26
N GLN A 85 15.64 6.33 10.05
CA GLN A 85 16.57 6.76 11.11
C GLN A 85 17.43 7.91 10.60
N ILE A 86 17.39 9.05 11.30
CA ILE A 86 18.20 10.23 11.02
C ILE A 86 18.93 10.63 12.29
N GLY A 87 20.26 10.55 12.27
CA GLY A 87 21.05 10.71 13.48
C GLY A 87 20.67 9.66 14.55
N PRO A 88 20.38 10.10 15.80
CA PRO A 88 19.95 9.22 16.89
C PRO A 88 18.47 8.84 16.81
N ASP A 89 17.66 9.60 16.05
CA ASP A 89 16.22 9.48 16.06
C ASP A 89 15.74 8.38 15.12
N VAL A 90 14.99 7.44 15.67
CA VAL A 90 14.33 6.35 14.92
C VAL A 90 12.84 6.58 14.95
N VAL A 91 12.21 6.52 13.78
CA VAL A 91 10.76 6.52 13.62
C VAL A 91 10.34 5.16 13.10
N TYR A 92 9.34 4.59 13.74
CA TYR A 92 8.72 3.33 13.33
C TYR A 92 7.43 3.58 12.55
N ALA A 93 7.03 2.60 11.78
CA ALA A 93 5.79 2.62 11.01
C ALA A 93 5.05 1.29 11.14
N LEU A 94 3.73 1.34 11.07
CA LEU A 94 2.89 0.18 10.75
C LEU A 94 2.63 0.15 9.25
N GLU A 95 2.71 -1.03 8.67
CA GLU A 95 2.50 -1.27 7.25
C GLU A 95 1.40 -2.31 7.06
N GLY A 96 0.45 -2.00 6.17
CA GLY A 96 -0.57 -2.91 5.70
C GLY A 96 -0.69 -2.85 4.19
N SER A 97 -0.99 -3.99 3.57
CA SER A 97 -1.12 -4.08 2.13
C SER A 97 -2.39 -4.81 1.71
N SER A 98 -3.11 -4.22 0.76
CA SER A 98 -4.10 -4.90 -0.06
C SER A 98 -3.42 -5.34 -1.36
N PHE A 99 -3.48 -6.63 -1.68
CA PHE A 99 -2.75 -7.17 -2.85
C PHE A 99 -3.31 -6.69 -4.17
N ILE A 100 -4.58 -6.33 -4.20
CA ILE A 100 -5.32 -5.95 -5.40
C ILE A 100 -5.93 -4.55 -5.23
N ALA A 101 -5.43 -3.61 -6.04
CA ALA A 101 -5.99 -2.27 -6.21
C ALA A 101 -6.09 -1.94 -7.70
N GLY A 102 -5.08 -1.31 -8.30
CA GLY A 102 -5.05 -1.04 -9.74
C GLY A 102 -5.12 -2.31 -10.60
N ALA A 103 -4.68 -3.46 -10.05
CA ALA A 103 -4.85 -4.75 -10.72
C ALA A 103 -6.32 -5.13 -10.96
N ALA A 104 -7.26 -4.70 -10.09
CA ALA A 104 -8.69 -4.91 -10.34
C ALA A 104 -9.16 -4.11 -11.56
N VAL A 105 -8.69 -2.87 -11.71
CA VAL A 105 -8.99 -2.03 -12.89
C VAL A 105 -8.38 -2.64 -14.16
N GLN A 106 -7.15 -3.15 -14.07
CA GLN A 106 -6.53 -3.87 -15.18
C GLN A 106 -7.33 -5.13 -15.54
N TRP A 107 -7.83 -5.86 -14.56
CA TRP A 107 -8.67 -7.03 -14.79
C TRP A 107 -10.00 -6.68 -15.45
N LEU A 108 -10.65 -5.56 -15.10
CA LEU A 108 -11.83 -5.07 -15.83
C LEU A 108 -11.54 -4.82 -17.31
N ARG A 109 -10.31 -4.33 -17.63
CA ARG A 109 -9.88 -4.07 -19.00
C ARG A 109 -9.48 -5.36 -19.72
N ASP A 110 -8.52 -6.09 -19.17
CA ASP A 110 -7.81 -7.17 -19.87
C ASP A 110 -8.51 -8.53 -19.71
N GLY A 111 -9.12 -8.77 -18.56
CA GLY A 111 -9.83 -10.02 -18.24
C GLY A 111 -11.29 -10.02 -18.67
N LEU A 112 -12.00 -8.91 -18.47
CA LEU A 112 -13.42 -8.83 -18.76
C LEU A 112 -13.76 -8.00 -20.00
N GLY A 113 -12.85 -7.15 -20.49
CA GLY A 113 -13.12 -6.27 -21.63
C GLY A 113 -14.23 -5.23 -21.37
N LEU A 114 -14.45 -4.86 -20.11
CA LEU A 114 -15.52 -3.91 -19.73
C LEU A 114 -15.14 -2.45 -19.98
N ILE A 115 -13.84 -2.16 -20.02
CA ILE A 115 -13.25 -0.84 -20.29
C ILE A 115 -12.14 -0.99 -21.32
N ALA A 116 -11.89 0.04 -22.13
CA ALA A 116 -10.82 0.04 -23.12
C ALA A 116 -9.48 0.55 -22.55
N SER A 117 -9.54 1.42 -21.54
CA SER A 117 -8.36 1.95 -20.85
C SER A 117 -8.63 2.09 -19.35
N ALA A 118 -7.57 2.12 -18.54
CA ALA A 118 -7.71 2.29 -17.09
C ALA A 118 -8.37 3.63 -16.73
N SER A 119 -8.13 4.69 -17.49
CA SER A 119 -8.73 6.01 -17.28
C SER A 119 -10.24 6.06 -17.54
N GLU A 120 -10.78 5.10 -18.28
CA GLU A 120 -12.23 5.01 -18.53
C GLU A 120 -13.03 4.63 -17.27
N VAL A 121 -12.38 3.94 -16.31
CA VAL A 121 -13.09 3.41 -15.11
C VAL A 121 -13.74 4.52 -14.29
N GLU A 122 -13.08 5.65 -14.12
CA GLU A 122 -13.60 6.80 -13.36
C GLU A 122 -14.85 7.37 -14.01
N THR A 123 -14.77 7.69 -15.31
CA THR A 123 -15.89 8.24 -16.05
C THR A 123 -17.09 7.27 -16.05
N LEU A 124 -16.81 5.98 -16.21
CA LEU A 124 -17.85 4.95 -16.23
C LEU A 124 -18.50 4.80 -14.84
N ALA A 125 -17.70 4.76 -13.77
CA ALA A 125 -18.21 4.68 -12.39
C ALA A 125 -19.00 5.93 -11.99
N ALA A 126 -18.58 7.12 -12.46
CA ALA A 126 -19.28 8.39 -12.20
C ALA A 126 -20.58 8.55 -13.00
N SER A 127 -20.83 7.70 -13.99
CA SER A 127 -22.08 7.75 -14.81
C SER A 127 -23.29 7.14 -14.10
N VAL A 128 -23.13 6.59 -12.91
CA VAL A 128 -24.20 6.05 -12.05
C VAL A 128 -24.07 6.63 -10.65
N ASP A 129 -25.22 6.81 -9.98
CA ASP A 129 -25.25 7.42 -8.64
C ASP A 129 -24.69 6.51 -7.56
N SER A 130 -24.78 5.19 -7.75
CA SER A 130 -24.30 4.16 -6.81
C SER A 130 -23.94 2.88 -7.56
N SER A 131 -23.39 1.91 -6.85
CA SER A 131 -23.19 0.54 -7.36
C SER A 131 -24.51 -0.27 -7.46
N ASP A 132 -25.66 0.31 -7.07
CA ASP A 132 -27.00 -0.32 -7.07
C ASP A 132 -27.02 -1.70 -6.38
N GLY A 133 -26.33 -1.80 -5.22
CA GLY A 133 -26.22 -3.03 -4.44
C GLY A 133 -25.20 -4.04 -4.98
N VAL A 134 -24.54 -3.75 -6.08
CA VAL A 134 -23.40 -4.57 -6.54
C VAL A 134 -22.21 -4.33 -5.62
N SER A 135 -21.62 -5.39 -5.10
CA SER A 135 -20.41 -5.35 -4.30
C SER A 135 -19.31 -6.19 -4.95
N PHE A 136 -18.09 -5.72 -4.86
CA PHE A 136 -16.90 -6.42 -5.34
C PHE A 136 -15.88 -6.60 -4.23
N VAL A 137 -15.45 -7.84 -3.99
CA VAL A 137 -14.33 -8.17 -3.12
C VAL A 137 -13.11 -8.41 -3.98
N PRO A 138 -12.06 -7.55 -3.93
CA PRO A 138 -10.90 -7.62 -4.83
C PRO A 138 -9.87 -8.66 -4.39
N ALA A 139 -10.30 -9.87 -4.03
CA ALA A 139 -9.41 -10.96 -3.59
C ALA A 139 -8.92 -11.81 -4.77
N LEU A 140 -8.52 -11.20 -5.90
CA LEU A 140 -8.11 -11.93 -7.11
C LEU A 140 -6.83 -12.76 -6.91
N SER A 141 -6.00 -12.42 -5.91
CA SER A 141 -4.81 -13.16 -5.50
C SER A 141 -4.76 -13.41 -3.98
N GLY A 142 -5.91 -13.60 -3.37
CA GLY A 142 -6.05 -13.70 -1.92
C GLY A 142 -6.24 -12.34 -1.26
N LEU A 143 -6.39 -12.33 0.05
CA LEU A 143 -6.46 -11.14 0.90
C LEU A 143 -5.16 -10.95 1.66
N GLY A 144 -4.65 -9.72 1.67
CA GLY A 144 -3.53 -9.28 2.49
C GLY A 144 -3.97 -8.93 3.92
N ALA A 145 -3.26 -8.00 4.54
CA ALA A 145 -3.63 -7.51 5.86
C ALA A 145 -5.04 -6.88 5.84
N PRO A 146 -5.80 -6.95 6.93
CA PRO A 146 -5.52 -7.66 8.19
C PRO A 146 -5.87 -9.16 8.15
N TYR A 147 -6.40 -9.66 7.06
CA TYR A 147 -7.03 -11.00 6.96
C TYR A 147 -6.02 -12.13 6.75
N TRP A 148 -4.99 -11.90 5.93
CA TRP A 148 -3.96 -12.87 5.56
C TRP A 148 -4.53 -14.21 5.08
N ASP A 149 -5.55 -14.15 4.21
CA ASP A 149 -6.18 -15.32 3.60
C ASP A 149 -5.73 -15.50 2.14
N PRO A 150 -4.72 -16.35 1.87
CA PRO A 150 -4.24 -16.61 0.52
C PRO A 150 -5.24 -17.43 -0.33
N GLU A 151 -6.21 -18.08 0.31
CA GLU A 151 -7.21 -18.92 -0.36
C GLU A 151 -8.48 -18.14 -0.72
N ALA A 152 -8.65 -16.91 -0.19
CA ALA A 152 -9.74 -16.03 -0.60
C ALA A 152 -9.71 -15.78 -2.10
N ARG A 153 -10.88 -15.65 -2.69
CA ARG A 153 -11.04 -15.35 -4.13
C ARG A 153 -11.96 -14.17 -4.33
N GLY A 154 -11.77 -13.47 -5.46
CA GLY A 154 -12.60 -12.35 -5.84
C GLY A 154 -14.08 -12.76 -5.94
N LEU A 155 -14.96 -11.85 -5.50
CA LEU A 155 -16.41 -12.07 -5.51
C LEU A 155 -17.10 -10.83 -6.06
N ILE A 156 -18.06 -11.03 -6.95
CA ILE A 156 -19.04 -10.02 -7.32
C ILE A 156 -20.41 -10.54 -6.89
N CYS A 157 -21.13 -9.76 -6.12
CA CYS A 157 -22.48 -10.12 -5.67
C CYS A 157 -23.45 -8.94 -5.81
N GLY A 158 -24.77 -9.20 -5.58
CA GLY A 158 -25.80 -8.17 -5.69
C GLY A 158 -26.24 -7.85 -7.14
N LEU A 159 -25.90 -8.67 -8.14
CA LEU A 159 -26.29 -8.45 -9.53
C LEU A 159 -27.78 -8.62 -9.75
N THR A 160 -28.38 -7.71 -10.53
CA THR A 160 -29.74 -7.76 -11.01
C THR A 160 -29.78 -7.60 -12.53
N ARG A 161 -30.97 -7.68 -13.16
CA ARG A 161 -31.11 -7.38 -14.59
C ARG A 161 -30.79 -5.92 -14.95
N GLY A 162 -30.83 -5.02 -13.97
CA GLY A 162 -30.49 -3.60 -14.14
C GLY A 162 -28.98 -3.33 -14.02
N SER A 163 -28.21 -4.30 -13.52
CA SER A 163 -26.76 -4.12 -13.34
C SER A 163 -26.06 -3.98 -14.69
N THR A 164 -25.27 -2.93 -14.82
CA THR A 164 -24.53 -2.59 -16.04
C THR A 164 -23.03 -2.58 -15.78
N ARG A 165 -22.21 -2.43 -16.83
CA ARG A 165 -20.75 -2.26 -16.69
C ARG A 165 -20.38 -1.05 -15.81
N ALA A 166 -21.23 -0.02 -15.76
CA ALA A 166 -21.00 1.15 -14.90
C ALA A 166 -21.10 0.79 -13.41
N HIS A 167 -22.10 -0.01 -13.03
CA HIS A 167 -22.25 -0.50 -11.66
C HIS A 167 -21.08 -1.41 -11.26
N LEU A 168 -20.57 -2.24 -12.18
CA LEU A 168 -19.37 -3.07 -11.93
C LEU A 168 -18.12 -2.21 -11.76
N ALA A 169 -17.92 -1.18 -12.58
CA ALA A 169 -16.81 -0.24 -12.45
C ALA A 169 -16.88 0.49 -11.11
N ARG A 170 -18.06 0.97 -10.72
CA ARG A 170 -18.30 1.64 -9.45
C ARG A 170 -18.03 0.71 -8.27
N ALA A 171 -18.58 -0.50 -8.27
CA ALA A 171 -18.37 -1.50 -7.24
C ALA A 171 -16.87 -1.88 -7.11
N THR A 172 -16.14 -1.92 -8.23
CA THR A 172 -14.70 -2.19 -8.20
C THR A 172 -13.92 -1.09 -7.49
N LEU A 173 -14.18 0.18 -7.78
CA LEU A 173 -13.54 1.31 -7.08
C LEU A 173 -13.93 1.34 -5.60
N GLU A 174 -15.19 1.10 -5.28
CA GLU A 174 -15.68 1.01 -3.90
C GLU A 174 -15.01 -0.15 -3.15
N GLY A 175 -14.88 -1.33 -3.77
CA GLY A 175 -14.21 -2.49 -3.17
C GLY A 175 -12.73 -2.24 -2.87
N ILE A 176 -12.01 -1.52 -3.76
CA ILE A 176 -10.63 -1.07 -3.50
C ILE A 176 -10.59 -0.12 -2.31
N ALA A 177 -11.49 0.88 -2.27
CA ALA A 177 -11.55 1.85 -1.18
C ALA A 177 -11.89 1.19 0.17
N LEU A 178 -12.83 0.25 0.19
CA LEU A 178 -13.19 -0.51 1.38
C LEU A 178 -12.02 -1.37 1.89
N SER A 179 -11.25 -1.99 0.99
CA SER A 179 -10.05 -2.74 1.39
C SER A 179 -9.00 -1.85 2.06
N VAL A 180 -8.83 -0.61 1.58
CA VAL A 180 -7.94 0.37 2.24
C VAL A 180 -8.52 0.85 3.56
N ASN A 181 -9.84 1.05 3.64
CA ASN A 181 -10.53 1.40 4.89
C ASN A 181 -10.32 0.33 5.98
N ASP A 182 -10.34 -0.95 5.62
CA ASP A 182 -10.07 -2.04 6.57
C ASP A 182 -8.64 -1.96 7.11
N LEU A 183 -7.65 -1.61 6.27
CA LEU A 183 -6.27 -1.37 6.71
C LEU A 183 -6.18 -0.18 7.67
N LEU A 184 -6.82 0.95 7.34
CA LEU A 184 -6.84 2.14 8.20
C LEU A 184 -7.51 1.84 9.54
N GLY A 185 -8.61 1.10 9.55
CA GLY A 185 -9.27 0.63 10.77
C GLY A 185 -8.37 -0.23 11.66
N ALA A 186 -7.64 -1.15 11.05
CA ALA A 186 -6.66 -2.00 11.74
C ALA A 186 -5.49 -1.17 12.32
N MET A 187 -4.99 -0.18 11.57
CA MET A 187 -3.93 0.73 12.01
C MET A 187 -4.39 1.59 13.18
N ALA A 188 -5.57 2.19 13.10
CA ALA A 188 -6.16 2.98 14.17
C ALA A 188 -6.33 2.15 15.46
N ALA A 189 -6.79 0.91 15.33
CA ALA A 189 -6.93 0.00 16.46
C ALA A 189 -5.60 -0.35 17.13
N ASP A 190 -4.54 -0.56 16.35
CA ASP A 190 -3.21 -0.88 16.86
C ASP A 190 -2.48 0.34 17.46
N LEU A 191 -2.70 1.55 16.93
CA LEU A 191 -2.18 2.80 17.48
C LEU A 191 -2.97 3.27 18.70
N GLY A 192 -4.23 2.86 18.84
CA GLY A 192 -5.13 3.28 19.92
C GLY A 192 -5.73 4.67 19.73
N GLU A 193 -5.63 5.24 18.53
CA GLU A 193 -6.16 6.55 18.16
C GLU A 193 -6.68 6.54 16.71
N PRO A 194 -7.65 7.38 16.34
CA PRO A 194 -8.12 7.52 14.97
C PRO A 194 -7.03 8.12 14.07
N LEU A 195 -7.02 7.68 12.82
CA LEU A 195 -6.16 8.19 11.74
C LEU A 195 -6.84 9.33 10.99
#